data_39afd2d5544433c8df560afebaead361
#
_entry.id   39afd2d5544433c8df560afebaead361
#
_cell.length_a   1.000
_cell.length_b   1.000
_cell.length_c   1.000
_cell.angle_alpha   90.00
_cell.angle_beta   90.00
_cell.angle_gamma   90.00
#
_symmetry.space_group_name_H-M   'P 1'
#
loop_
_entity.id
_entity.type
_entity.pdbx_description
1 polymer ?
#
loop_
_entity_poly.entity_id
_entity_poly.type
_entity_poly.pdbx_seq_one_letter_code
_entity_poly.pdbx_strand_id
1 'polypeptide(L)'
;EKAGMPMMDYVMGGVDRSFKLKLFHALLAAEQAGLSPGITSAFRDDYRQSIASGLKAASNKSYHGGSFRGGYGHGLAADIVSIDGATRDDRWRSSERLWKWVDAHGKEFGVARPYLGFDPPHLAPIDGKEYAAHRGGGETRQAALDTKTRSRHAARDSHVAAKRAKTAKSSKVRTI
;
A
#
# COMPACT_ATOMS: atom_id res chain seq x y z
N GLU A 1 19.46 20.02 19.79
CA GLU A 1 19.00 20.62 18.51
C GLU A 1 17.48 20.53 18.31
N LYS A 2 16.83 19.46 18.78
CA LYS A 2 15.39 19.21 18.58
C LYS A 2 14.51 19.54 19.77
N ALA A 3 15.08 19.76 20.93
CA ALA A 3 14.33 20.07 22.17
C ALA A 3 13.48 21.35 22.11
N GLY A 4 13.82 22.29 21.23
CA GLY A 4 13.06 23.51 20.99
C GLY A 4 12.19 23.51 19.73
N MET A 5 12.11 22.38 19.00
CA MET A 5 11.35 22.30 17.76
C MET A 5 9.85 22.11 18.06
N PRO A 6 8.96 22.87 17.42
CA PRO A 6 7.52 22.63 17.53
C PRO A 6 7.16 21.20 17.16
N MET A 7 6.21 20.60 17.88
CA MET A 7 5.81 19.20 17.67
C MET A 7 5.39 18.93 16.21
N MET A 8 4.71 19.86 15.58
CA MET A 8 4.30 19.75 14.18
C MET A 8 5.51 19.65 13.25
N ASP A 9 6.52 20.48 13.45
CA ASP A 9 7.75 20.46 12.64
C ASP A 9 8.55 19.18 12.91
N TYR A 10 8.56 18.72 14.15
CA TYR A 10 9.21 17.49 14.54
C TYR A 10 8.60 16.26 13.87
N VAL A 11 7.27 16.20 13.74
CA VAL A 11 6.55 15.08 13.15
C VAL A 11 6.44 15.20 11.63
N MET A 12 6.18 16.41 11.13
CA MET A 12 5.78 16.64 9.74
C MET A 12 6.83 17.36 8.90
N GLY A 13 7.86 17.94 9.52
CA GLY A 13 8.81 18.84 8.84
C GLY A 13 9.57 18.21 7.67
N GLY A 14 9.87 16.91 7.77
CA GLY A 14 10.59 16.17 6.74
C GLY A 14 9.69 15.32 5.82
N VAL A 15 8.37 15.41 5.95
CA VAL A 15 7.45 14.71 5.06
C VAL A 15 7.49 15.34 3.67
N ASP A 16 7.52 14.51 2.63
CA ASP A 16 7.44 14.95 1.24
C ASP A 16 6.24 15.88 1.02
N ARG A 17 6.47 16.97 0.28
CA ARG A 17 5.46 18.03 0.12
C ARG A 17 4.19 17.53 -0.57
N SER A 18 4.32 16.71 -1.60
CA SER A 18 3.17 16.16 -2.33
C SER A 18 2.40 15.17 -1.48
N PHE A 19 3.11 14.29 -0.76
CA PHE A 19 2.50 13.34 0.15
C PHE A 19 1.82 14.04 1.33
N LYS A 20 2.42 15.08 1.89
CA LYS A 20 1.82 15.90 2.96
C LYS A 20 0.45 16.46 2.54
N LEU A 21 0.33 16.95 1.31
CA LEU A 21 -0.93 17.48 0.78
C LEU A 21 -1.98 16.39 0.60
N LYS A 22 -1.59 15.24 0.03
CA LYS A 22 -2.47 14.06 -0.11
C LYS A 22 -2.97 13.59 1.26
N LEU A 23 -2.06 13.47 2.23
CA LEU A 23 -2.36 13.09 3.60
C LEU A 23 -3.34 14.07 4.26
N PHE A 24 -3.10 15.38 4.12
CA PHE A 24 -3.99 16.41 4.64
C PHE A 24 -5.43 16.26 4.11
N HIS A 25 -5.59 16.12 2.80
CA HIS A 25 -6.92 15.96 2.21
C HIS A 25 -7.61 14.67 2.64
N ALA A 26 -6.87 13.57 2.75
CA ALA A 26 -7.42 12.30 3.23
C ALA A 26 -7.89 12.39 4.69
N LEU A 27 -7.09 13.00 5.57
CA LEU A 27 -7.45 13.16 6.98
C LEU A 27 -8.63 14.12 7.16
N LEU A 28 -8.67 15.24 6.42
CA LEU A 28 -9.78 16.17 6.43
C LEU A 28 -11.09 15.49 5.97
N ALA A 29 -11.04 14.68 4.92
CA ALA A 29 -12.20 13.94 4.45
C ALA A 29 -12.65 12.87 5.47
N ALA A 30 -11.71 12.22 6.17
CA ALA A 30 -12.04 11.31 7.26
C ALA A 30 -12.73 12.02 8.42
N GLU A 31 -12.27 13.22 8.81
CA GLU A 31 -12.94 14.06 9.81
C GLU A 31 -14.36 14.44 9.38
N GLN A 32 -14.55 14.84 8.12
CA GLN A 32 -15.87 15.14 7.55
C GLN A 32 -16.79 13.92 7.54
N ALA A 33 -16.23 12.71 7.47
CA ALA A 33 -16.98 11.46 7.61
C ALA A 33 -17.25 11.07 9.08
N GLY A 34 -16.95 11.95 10.05
CA GLY A 34 -17.20 11.71 11.48
C GLY A 34 -16.15 10.83 12.17
N LEU A 35 -14.97 10.67 11.56
CA LEU A 35 -13.84 9.97 12.16
C LEU A 35 -12.89 10.98 12.81
N SER A 36 -12.04 10.51 13.72
CA SER A 36 -11.10 11.35 14.47
C SER A 36 -9.67 10.91 14.21
N PRO A 37 -9.10 11.18 13.01
CA PRO A 37 -7.76 10.73 12.67
C PRO A 37 -6.68 11.52 13.42
N GLY A 38 -5.63 10.82 13.84
CA GLY A 38 -4.43 11.39 14.42
C GLY A 38 -3.19 10.76 13.81
N ILE A 39 -2.11 11.52 13.70
CA ILE A 39 -0.81 11.04 13.20
C ILE A 39 0.06 10.68 14.39
N THR A 40 0.47 9.43 14.50
CA THR A 40 1.40 8.96 15.55
C THR A 40 2.85 9.03 15.11
N SER A 41 3.11 8.90 13.81
CA SER A 41 4.45 9.01 13.25
C SER A 41 4.34 9.40 11.78
N ALA A 42 5.23 10.27 11.32
CA ALA A 42 5.34 10.58 9.90
C ALA A 42 6.81 10.62 9.50
N PHE A 43 7.47 11.77 9.45
CA PHE A 43 8.90 11.80 9.15
C PHE A 43 9.73 11.23 10.31
N ARG A 44 10.70 10.39 9.99
CA ARG A 44 11.71 9.90 10.93
C ARG A 44 13.10 10.17 10.37
N ASP A 45 13.91 10.97 11.07
CA ASP A 45 15.35 11.03 10.79
C ASP A 45 16.04 9.71 11.19
N ASP A 46 17.32 9.60 10.89
CA ASP A 46 18.08 8.39 11.16
C ASP A 46 18.10 8.01 12.66
N TYR A 47 18.12 8.98 13.56
CA TYR A 47 18.07 8.73 14.99
C TYR A 47 16.71 8.18 15.43
N ARG A 48 15.60 8.80 15.02
CA ARG A 48 14.25 8.32 15.32
C ARG A 48 13.98 6.95 14.71
N GLN A 49 14.48 6.72 13.50
CA GLN A 49 14.36 5.42 12.86
C GLN A 49 15.16 4.35 13.59
N SER A 50 16.33 4.67 14.13
CA SER A 50 17.10 3.72 14.95
C SER A 50 16.38 3.34 16.23
N ILE A 51 15.72 4.29 16.90
CA ILE A 51 14.87 4.00 18.07
C ILE A 51 13.69 3.11 17.67
N ALA A 52 12.97 3.44 16.60
CA ALA A 52 11.84 2.67 16.13
C ALA A 52 12.21 1.22 15.74
N SER A 53 13.43 1.00 15.28
CA SER A 53 13.96 -0.33 14.93
C SER A 53 14.69 -1.04 16.09
N GLY A 54 14.52 -0.58 17.32
CA GLY A 54 15.14 -1.20 18.51
C GLY A 54 16.64 -0.95 18.58
N LEU A 55 17.10 0.27 18.29
CA LEU A 55 18.50 0.72 18.29
C LEU A 55 19.42 -0.05 17.32
N LYS A 56 18.84 -0.75 16.37
CA LYS A 56 19.61 -1.28 15.23
C LYS A 56 20.00 -0.12 14.32
N ALA A 57 21.04 -0.30 13.52
CA ALA A 57 21.41 0.70 12.52
C ALA A 57 20.20 1.13 11.71
N ALA A 58 20.03 2.45 11.54
CA ALA A 58 18.91 3.00 10.79
C ALA A 58 18.78 2.29 9.44
N SER A 59 17.63 1.69 9.22
CA SER A 59 17.36 0.99 7.98
C SER A 59 17.17 2.02 6.87
N ASN A 60 17.96 1.95 5.82
CA ASN A 60 17.74 2.69 4.59
C ASN A 60 16.48 2.22 3.82
N LYS A 61 15.68 1.33 4.41
CA LYS A 61 14.43 0.79 3.86
C LYS A 61 13.18 1.37 4.48
N SER A 62 13.29 2.34 5.40
CA SER A 62 12.11 2.98 5.99
C SER A 62 11.59 4.10 5.09
N TYR A 63 10.34 4.00 4.72
CA TYR A 63 9.65 5.05 3.95
C TYR A 63 9.29 6.29 4.78
N HIS A 64 9.32 6.21 6.10
CA HIS A 64 9.22 7.37 6.99
C HIS A 64 10.47 8.24 6.96
N GLY A 65 11.62 7.65 6.71
CA GLY A 65 12.90 8.30 6.84
C GLY A 65 13.43 8.89 5.54
N GLY A 66 14.12 10.05 5.68
CA GLY A 66 15.14 10.42 4.76
C GLY A 66 16.45 10.03 5.38
N SER A 67 17.23 9.14 4.84
CA SER A 67 18.54 8.87 5.33
C SER A 67 19.56 9.73 4.63
N PHE A 68 20.56 10.18 5.38
CA PHE A 68 21.79 10.78 4.84
C PHE A 68 22.48 9.90 3.77
N ARG A 69 22.14 8.62 3.74
CA ARG A 69 22.73 7.61 2.86
C ARG A 69 21.86 7.26 1.64
N GLY A 70 21.04 8.20 1.19
CA GLY A 70 20.13 7.98 0.07
C GLY A 70 18.89 7.19 0.47
N GLY A 71 18.34 7.52 1.63
CA GLY A 71 17.27 6.80 2.28
C GLY A 71 16.07 6.51 1.44
N TYR A 72 15.53 5.39 1.72
CA TYR A 72 14.34 4.86 1.15
C TYR A 72 13.16 5.75 1.57
N GLY A 73 12.44 6.28 0.62
CA GLY A 73 11.14 6.85 0.85
C GLY A 73 11.06 8.30 1.32
N HIS A 74 12.11 8.88 1.85
CA HIS A 74 12.22 10.33 2.12
C HIS A 74 10.95 11.02 2.67
N GLY A 75 10.38 10.47 3.76
CA GLY A 75 9.15 11.03 4.33
C GLY A 75 7.91 10.74 3.50
N LEU A 76 7.86 9.59 2.85
CA LEU A 76 6.74 9.10 2.05
C LEU A 76 5.86 8.10 2.80
N ALA A 77 5.84 8.14 4.14
CA ALA A 77 4.97 7.33 4.96
C ALA A 77 4.48 8.09 6.19
N ALA A 78 3.30 7.71 6.67
CA ALA A 78 2.73 8.19 7.93
C ALA A 78 1.94 7.08 8.60
N ASP A 79 2.03 7.01 9.94
CA ASP A 79 1.21 6.11 10.74
C ASP A 79 0.04 6.89 11.32
N ILE A 80 -1.19 6.46 11.02
CA ILE A 80 -2.41 7.10 11.49
C ILE A 80 -3.23 6.17 12.38
N VAL A 81 -3.81 6.74 13.42
CA VAL A 81 -4.73 6.06 14.34
C VAL A 81 -5.92 6.98 14.61
N SER A 82 -6.99 6.44 15.18
CA SER A 82 -8.04 7.30 15.74
C SER A 82 -7.62 7.80 17.12
N ILE A 83 -7.91 9.06 17.40
CA ILE A 83 -7.78 9.67 18.72
C ILE A 83 -9.05 9.51 19.56
N ASP A 84 -10.12 8.95 18.97
CA ASP A 84 -11.39 8.71 19.63
C ASP A 84 -11.36 7.42 20.47
N GLY A 85 -11.89 7.50 21.68
CA GLY A 85 -12.01 6.41 22.64
C GLY A 85 -11.30 6.65 23.97
N ALA A 86 -11.99 6.35 25.06
CA ALA A 86 -11.48 6.55 26.43
C ALA A 86 -10.41 5.52 26.80
N THR A 87 -10.59 4.27 26.38
CA THR A 87 -9.68 3.17 26.64
C THR A 87 -8.78 2.83 25.43
N ARG A 88 -7.76 2.01 25.69
CA ARG A 88 -6.94 1.48 24.59
C ARG A 88 -7.75 0.67 23.59
N ASP A 89 -8.67 -0.14 24.07
CA ASP A 89 -9.50 -1.00 23.24
C ASP A 89 -10.51 -0.18 22.41
N ASP A 90 -11.07 0.89 22.98
CA ASP A 90 -11.93 1.80 22.26
C ASP A 90 -11.16 2.52 21.14
N ARG A 91 -9.96 3.02 21.44
CA ARG A 91 -9.08 3.63 20.43
C ARG A 91 -8.66 2.65 19.35
N TRP A 92 -8.44 1.39 19.70
CA TRP A 92 -8.15 0.36 18.71
C TRP A 92 -9.33 0.15 17.76
N ARG A 93 -10.54 -0.06 18.31
CA ARG A 93 -11.77 -0.24 17.51
C ARG A 93 -12.07 0.97 16.63
N SER A 94 -11.89 2.17 17.15
CA SER A 94 -12.08 3.38 16.35
C SER A 94 -10.99 3.54 15.27
N SER A 95 -9.77 3.11 15.54
CA SER A 95 -8.70 3.04 14.52
C SER A 95 -9.03 2.03 13.42
N GLU A 96 -9.58 0.86 13.76
CA GLU A 96 -10.03 -0.10 12.74
C GLU A 96 -11.13 0.48 11.82
N ARG A 97 -12.05 1.29 12.35
CA ARG A 97 -13.03 2.02 11.53
C ARG A 97 -12.36 3.02 10.60
N LEU A 98 -11.40 3.78 11.12
CA LEU A 98 -10.61 4.73 10.33
C LEU A 98 -9.84 4.01 9.21
N TRP A 99 -9.17 2.90 9.51
CA TRP A 99 -8.40 2.14 8.51
C TRP A 99 -9.29 1.52 7.43
N LYS A 100 -10.48 1.02 7.79
CA LYS A 100 -11.47 0.54 6.82
C LYS A 100 -11.97 1.66 5.90
N TRP A 101 -12.18 2.85 6.46
CA TRP A 101 -12.54 4.02 5.67
C TRP A 101 -11.42 4.41 4.69
N VAL A 102 -10.17 4.41 5.15
CA VAL A 102 -9.01 4.66 4.28
C VAL A 102 -8.87 3.61 3.18
N ASP A 103 -9.12 2.34 3.48
CA ASP A 103 -9.10 1.27 2.46
C ASP A 103 -10.15 1.49 1.37
N ALA A 104 -11.30 2.06 1.72
CA ALA A 104 -12.38 2.36 0.79
C ALA A 104 -12.16 3.66 -0.01
N HIS A 105 -11.66 4.72 0.64
CA HIS A 105 -11.65 6.08 0.09
C HIS A 105 -10.25 6.69 -0.11
N GLY A 106 -9.21 6.16 0.56
CA GLY A 106 -7.88 6.76 0.55
C GLY A 106 -7.29 6.97 -0.83
N LYS A 107 -7.60 6.09 -1.78
CA LYS A 107 -7.12 6.20 -3.18
C LYS A 107 -7.64 7.44 -3.89
N GLU A 108 -8.81 7.95 -3.54
CA GLU A 108 -9.38 9.19 -4.07
C GLU A 108 -8.51 10.41 -3.76
N PHE A 109 -7.78 10.33 -2.63
CA PHE A 109 -6.84 11.35 -2.16
C PHE A 109 -5.38 11.02 -2.49
N GLY A 110 -5.13 9.91 -3.19
CA GLY A 110 -3.80 9.49 -3.57
C GLY A 110 -3.00 8.82 -2.46
N VAL A 111 -3.65 8.29 -1.42
CA VAL A 111 -3.03 7.54 -0.32
C VAL A 111 -3.66 6.16 -0.16
N ALA A 112 -2.90 5.21 0.35
CA ALA A 112 -3.42 3.88 0.69
C ALA A 112 -2.55 3.21 1.75
N ARG A 113 -3.04 2.10 2.29
CA ARG A 113 -2.35 1.24 3.25
C ARG A 113 -1.68 0.08 2.51
N PRO A 114 -0.35 0.06 2.37
CA PRO A 114 0.35 -1.04 1.68
C PRO A 114 0.35 -2.34 2.49
N TYR A 115 0.26 -2.28 3.82
CA TYR A 115 0.40 -3.40 4.75
C TYR A 115 -0.87 -3.67 5.55
N LEU A 116 -1.93 -4.20 4.97
CA LEU A 116 -3.25 -4.30 5.59
C LEU A 116 -3.30 -5.03 6.94
N GLY A 117 -2.60 -6.13 7.09
CA GLY A 117 -2.64 -6.96 8.30
C GLY A 117 -1.36 -6.90 9.14
N PHE A 118 -0.27 -6.47 8.55
CA PHE A 118 1.05 -6.49 9.19
C PHE A 118 1.35 -5.17 9.91
N ASP A 119 1.02 -4.04 9.29
CA ASP A 119 1.23 -2.69 9.85
C ASP A 119 0.00 -1.82 9.55
N PRO A 120 -1.10 -2.03 10.29
CA PRO A 120 -2.39 -1.41 9.99
C PRO A 120 -2.40 0.11 9.94
N PRO A 121 -1.66 0.87 10.80
CA PRO A 121 -1.68 2.33 10.77
C PRO A 121 -0.94 2.95 9.59
N HIS A 122 -0.11 2.19 8.90
CA HIS A 122 0.83 2.70 7.91
C HIS A 122 0.16 3.14 6.61
N LEU A 123 0.36 4.40 6.23
CA LEU A 123 -0.07 5.01 4.98
C LEU A 123 1.11 5.38 4.10
N ALA A 124 0.93 5.19 2.79
CA ALA A 124 1.86 5.60 1.76
C ALA A 124 1.12 6.24 0.57
N PRO A 125 1.79 7.05 -0.27
CA PRO A 125 1.21 7.53 -1.52
C PRO A 125 1.07 6.37 -2.52
N ILE A 126 -0.06 6.32 -3.23
CA ILE A 126 -0.34 5.24 -4.21
C ILE A 126 0.59 5.24 -5.42
N ASP A 127 1.13 6.39 -5.76
CA ASP A 127 2.15 6.59 -6.81
C ASP A 127 3.58 6.39 -6.29
N GLY A 128 3.74 5.99 -5.01
CA GLY A 128 5.01 5.72 -4.37
C GLY A 128 5.52 4.30 -4.61
N LYS A 129 6.85 4.12 -4.51
CA LYS A 129 7.52 2.83 -4.66
C LYS A 129 7.04 1.78 -3.66
N GLU A 130 6.70 2.20 -2.45
CA GLU A 130 6.23 1.32 -1.38
C GLU A 130 4.89 0.66 -1.76
N TYR A 131 3.92 1.47 -2.16
CA TYR A 131 2.63 0.95 -2.58
C TYR A 131 2.76 0.05 -3.82
N ALA A 132 3.56 0.46 -4.81
CA ALA A 132 3.84 -0.35 -5.99
C ALA A 132 4.46 -1.71 -5.67
N ALA A 133 5.38 -1.77 -4.69
CA ALA A 133 6.02 -3.01 -4.27
C ALA A 133 5.08 -3.99 -3.54
N HIS A 134 4.13 -3.48 -2.74
CA HIS A 134 3.30 -4.30 -1.87
C HIS A 134 1.87 -4.49 -2.38
N ARG A 135 1.36 -3.61 -3.22
CA ARG A 135 -0.02 -3.65 -3.75
C ARG A 135 -0.10 -3.62 -5.27
N GLY A 136 0.79 -2.89 -5.95
CA GLY A 136 0.84 -2.84 -7.40
C GLY A 136 1.22 -4.19 -8.04
N GLY A 137 2.00 -5.04 -7.31
CA GLY A 137 2.32 -6.40 -7.73
C GLY A 137 1.14 -7.38 -7.69
N GLY A 138 0.08 -7.10 -6.95
CA GLY A 138 -1.12 -7.94 -6.88
C GLY A 138 -1.96 -7.85 -8.15
N GLU A 139 -2.22 -6.67 -8.64
CA GLU A 139 -3.02 -6.44 -9.87
C GLU A 139 -2.27 -6.91 -11.13
N THR A 140 -0.96 -6.62 -11.23
CA THR A 140 -0.11 -7.12 -12.31
C THR A 140 0.09 -8.62 -12.26
N ARG A 141 0.15 -9.23 -11.08
CA ARG A 141 0.27 -10.67 -10.91
C ARG A 141 -1.03 -11.40 -11.24
N GLN A 142 -2.18 -10.82 -10.89
CA GLN A 142 -3.50 -11.36 -11.26
C GLN A 142 -3.74 -11.23 -12.77
N ALA A 143 -3.44 -10.08 -13.37
CA ALA A 143 -3.52 -9.89 -14.82
C ALA A 143 -2.59 -10.85 -15.59
N ALA A 144 -1.38 -11.09 -15.09
CA ALA A 144 -0.44 -12.05 -15.67
C ALA A 144 -0.93 -13.51 -15.52
N LEU A 145 -1.56 -13.87 -14.41
CA LEU A 145 -2.19 -15.17 -14.19
C LEU A 145 -3.40 -15.37 -15.11
N ASP A 146 -4.24 -14.37 -15.27
CA ASP A 146 -5.42 -14.40 -16.13
C ASP A 146 -5.01 -14.52 -17.61
N THR A 147 -3.96 -13.80 -18.02
CA THR A 147 -3.41 -13.92 -19.38
C THR A 147 -2.82 -15.30 -19.63
N LYS A 148 -2.10 -15.87 -18.66
CA LYS A 148 -1.53 -17.22 -18.75
C LYS A 148 -2.61 -18.31 -18.77
N THR A 149 -3.71 -18.09 -18.05
CA THR A 149 -4.87 -19.01 -18.05
C THR A 149 -5.61 -18.93 -19.37
N ARG A 150 -5.86 -17.72 -19.91
CA ARG A 150 -6.48 -17.53 -21.24
C ARG A 150 -5.65 -18.15 -22.36
N SER A 151 -4.32 -17.99 -22.35
CA SER A 151 -3.45 -18.60 -23.37
C SER A 151 -3.43 -20.13 -23.27
N ARG A 152 -3.52 -20.73 -22.08
CA ARG A 152 -3.63 -22.18 -21.90
C ARG A 152 -4.97 -22.72 -22.39
N HIS A 153 -6.08 -22.02 -22.16
CA HIS A 153 -7.38 -22.40 -22.71
C HIS A 153 -7.40 -22.34 -24.23
N ALA A 154 -6.90 -21.24 -24.83
CA ALA A 154 -6.81 -21.09 -26.28
C ALA A 154 -5.94 -22.20 -26.94
N ALA A 155 -4.81 -22.54 -26.32
CA ALA A 155 -3.96 -23.65 -26.81
C ALA A 155 -4.63 -24.99 -26.69
N ARG A 156 -5.43 -25.24 -25.67
CA ARG A 156 -6.20 -26.49 -25.47
C ARG A 156 -7.31 -26.63 -26.51
N ASP A 157 -8.03 -25.55 -26.78
CA ASP A 157 -9.12 -25.50 -27.75
C ASP A 157 -8.61 -25.70 -29.18
N SER A 158 -7.47 -25.09 -29.53
CA SER A 158 -6.83 -25.31 -30.84
C SER A 158 -6.34 -26.76 -31.01
N HIS A 159 -5.83 -27.39 -29.93
CA HIS A 159 -5.41 -28.81 -29.98
C HIS A 159 -6.59 -29.75 -30.14
N VAL A 160 -7.72 -29.48 -29.47
CA VAL A 160 -8.95 -30.24 -29.62
C VAL A 160 -9.54 -30.11 -31.03
N ALA A 161 -9.55 -28.89 -31.59
CA ALA A 161 -9.99 -28.61 -32.95
C ALA A 161 -9.12 -29.35 -33.99
N ALA A 162 -7.80 -29.35 -33.85
CA ALA A 162 -6.86 -30.06 -34.71
C ALA A 162 -7.05 -31.59 -34.64
N LYS A 163 -7.35 -32.14 -33.48
CA LYS A 163 -7.61 -33.55 -33.28
C LYS A 163 -8.93 -33.98 -33.94
N ARG A 164 -9.99 -33.17 -33.85
CA ARG A 164 -11.27 -33.39 -34.53
C ARG A 164 -11.13 -33.34 -36.05
N ALA A 165 -10.33 -32.41 -36.57
CA ALA A 165 -10.08 -32.29 -38.00
C ALA A 165 -9.32 -33.52 -38.58
N LYS A 166 -8.39 -34.10 -37.80
CA LYS A 166 -7.67 -35.33 -38.19
C LYS A 166 -8.57 -36.58 -38.20
N THR A 167 -9.47 -36.72 -37.23
CA THR A 167 -10.43 -37.82 -37.19
C THR A 167 -11.47 -37.74 -38.32
N ALA A 168 -11.94 -36.55 -38.67
CA ALA A 168 -12.87 -36.34 -39.77
C ALA A 168 -12.25 -36.62 -41.15
N LYS A 169 -10.94 -36.42 -41.34
CA LYS A 169 -10.22 -36.80 -42.55
C LYS A 169 -10.01 -38.32 -42.67
N SER A 170 -9.78 -39.00 -41.54
CA SER A 170 -9.57 -40.44 -41.52
C SER A 170 -10.86 -41.26 -41.84
N SER A 171 -12.03 -40.71 -41.50
CA SER A 171 -13.31 -41.39 -41.79
C SER A 171 -13.76 -41.27 -43.26
N LYS A 172 -13.26 -40.26 -44.01
CA LYS A 172 -13.58 -40.11 -45.45
C LYS A 172 -12.76 -41.00 -46.40
N VAL A 173 -11.71 -41.65 -45.91
CA VAL A 173 -10.83 -42.53 -46.74
C VAL A 173 -11.28 -44.00 -46.69
N ARG A 174 -12.34 -44.34 -45.95
CA ARG A 174 -12.81 -45.75 -45.79
C ARG A 174 -14.09 -46.09 -46.55
N THR A 175 -14.45 -45.31 -47.56
CA THR A 175 -15.63 -45.62 -48.38
C THR A 175 -15.20 -45.53 -49.86
N ILE A 176 -14.52 -46.60 -50.34
CA ILE A 176 -14.44 -47.10 -51.72
C ILE A 176 -14.36 -48.58 -51.62
#